data_3575ce554c8927b3a633178f57400694
#
_entry.id   3575ce554c8927b3a633178f57400694
#
_cell.length_a   1.000
_cell.length_b   1.000
_cell.length_c   1.000
_cell.angle_alpha   90.00
_cell.angle_beta   90.00
_cell.angle_gamma   90.00
#
_symmetry.space_group_name_H-M   'P 1'
#
loop_
_entity.id
_entity.type
_entity.pdbx_description
1 polymer ?
#
loop_
_entity_poly.entity_id
_entity_poly.type
_entity_poly.pdbx_seq_one_letter_code
_entity_poly.pdbx_strand_id
1 'polypeptide(L)'
;MITLQNLIPDFSKKLLLKAAAAASVLFLSVTLSAIPSFAASAYDNLAVANVTSEPLNMRTKPSTDGEIVGKCYRGAGGTVLEKKDGWTKVRSGKIEGWMNDKYLLFGTDIEPLAKELGLLSAKITATTLNVRETPSTDSAILKQAAEGDSFP
;
A
#
# COMPACT_ATOMS: atom_id res chain seq x y z
N MET A 1 33.89 -22.66 -27.45
CA MET A 1 32.96 -23.08 -26.41
C MET A 1 33.74 -23.13 -25.09
N ILE A 2 33.68 -22.08 -24.29
CA ILE A 2 34.42 -21.97 -23.01
C ILE A 2 33.53 -22.57 -21.93
N THR A 3 33.94 -23.72 -21.40
CA THR A 3 33.21 -24.40 -20.35
C THR A 3 33.46 -23.71 -19.00
N LEU A 4 32.40 -23.49 -18.23
CA LEU A 4 32.35 -22.85 -16.90
C LEU A 4 33.29 -23.44 -15.83
N GLN A 5 33.98 -24.53 -16.15
CA GLN A 5 34.90 -25.20 -15.22
C GLN A 5 36.25 -24.51 -15.06
N ASN A 6 36.60 -23.54 -15.88
CA ASN A 6 37.93 -22.88 -15.82
C ASN A 6 37.91 -21.54 -15.07
N LEU A 7 36.80 -21.18 -14.43
CA LEU A 7 36.68 -19.88 -13.73
C LEU A 7 36.80 -19.96 -12.21
N ILE A 8 37.13 -21.14 -11.64
CA ILE A 8 37.26 -21.28 -10.19
C ILE A 8 38.76 -21.25 -9.85
N PRO A 9 39.20 -20.29 -9.04
CA PRO A 9 40.63 -20.26 -8.60
C PRO A 9 41.02 -21.52 -7.86
N ASP A 10 42.27 -21.94 -8.07
CA ASP A 10 42.87 -23.19 -7.60
C ASP A 10 42.80 -23.42 -6.07
N PHE A 11 42.60 -22.36 -5.33
CA PHE A 11 42.44 -22.38 -3.87
C PHE A 11 41.16 -23.13 -3.41
N SER A 12 40.11 -23.07 -4.18
CA SER A 12 38.83 -23.74 -3.88
C SER A 12 38.89 -25.25 -4.11
N LYS A 13 39.74 -25.69 -5.03
CA LYS A 13 39.90 -27.13 -5.33
C LYS A 13 40.64 -27.89 -4.20
N LYS A 14 41.56 -27.23 -3.49
CA LYS A 14 42.25 -27.83 -2.35
C LYS A 14 41.40 -27.95 -1.09
N LEU A 15 40.37 -27.09 -0.97
CA LEU A 15 39.47 -27.12 0.18
C LEU A 15 38.41 -28.21 0.06
N LEU A 16 37.98 -28.53 -1.18
CA LEU A 16 36.98 -29.57 -1.44
C LEU A 16 37.52 -31.00 -1.24
N LEU A 17 38.85 -31.22 -1.35
CA LEU A 17 39.46 -32.56 -1.27
C LEU A 17 39.76 -32.99 0.16
N LYS A 18 39.71 -32.12 1.16
CA LYS A 18 39.96 -32.43 2.57
C LYS A 18 38.72 -32.66 3.42
N ALA A 19 37.52 -32.47 2.86
CA ALA A 19 36.23 -32.62 3.57
C ALA A 19 35.53 -33.97 3.32
N ALA A 20 36.24 -34.93 2.68
CA ALA A 20 35.62 -36.23 2.31
C ALA A 20 35.97 -37.37 3.29
N ALA A 21 36.14 -37.07 4.57
CA ALA A 21 36.28 -38.12 5.58
C ALA A 21 35.58 -37.70 6.88
N ALA A 22 34.46 -38.34 7.13
CA ALA A 22 33.59 -38.29 8.30
C ALA A 22 32.46 -37.27 8.21
N ALA A 23 31.27 -37.78 7.92
CA ALA A 23 30.11 -37.56 8.76
C ALA A 23 28.82 -37.78 8.01
N SER A 24 28.04 -38.58 8.59
CA SER A 24 26.59 -38.69 8.53
C SER A 24 25.94 -37.45 7.95
N VAL A 25 25.37 -37.62 6.76
CA VAL A 25 24.55 -36.59 6.08
C VAL A 25 23.26 -36.45 6.87
N LEU A 26 23.23 -35.51 7.78
CA LEU A 26 21.99 -34.97 8.28
C LEU A 26 21.40 -34.09 7.13
N PHE A 27 20.49 -34.67 6.34
CA PHE A 27 19.69 -33.90 5.43
C PHE A 27 18.80 -32.98 6.26
N LEU A 28 19.32 -31.78 6.61
CA LEU A 28 18.47 -30.69 7.01
C LEU A 28 17.75 -30.20 5.74
N SER A 29 16.61 -30.76 5.48
CA SER A 29 15.69 -30.21 4.48
C SER A 29 15.24 -28.83 4.99
N VAL A 30 15.99 -27.81 4.61
CA VAL A 30 15.50 -26.43 4.71
C VAL A 30 14.33 -26.35 3.72
N THR A 31 13.13 -26.59 4.22
CA THR A 31 11.95 -26.17 3.52
C THR A 31 12.02 -24.65 3.46
N LEU A 32 12.42 -24.12 2.32
CA LEU A 32 12.28 -22.72 2.01
C LEU A 32 10.77 -22.44 1.99
N SER A 33 10.22 -22.17 3.17
CA SER A 33 8.88 -21.66 3.28
C SER A 33 8.87 -20.36 2.48
N ALA A 34 8.20 -20.36 1.34
CA ALA A 34 7.92 -19.13 0.63
C ALA A 34 7.22 -18.21 1.62
N ILE A 35 7.94 -17.22 2.12
CA ILE A 35 7.34 -16.14 2.89
C ILE A 35 6.37 -15.51 1.91
N PRO A 36 5.04 -15.53 2.17
CA PRO A 36 4.12 -14.83 1.29
C PRO A 36 4.60 -13.37 1.25
N SER A 37 5.09 -12.96 0.10
CA SER A 37 5.34 -11.55 -0.16
C SER A 37 3.97 -10.91 -0.19
N PHE A 38 3.53 -10.35 0.94
CA PHE A 38 2.39 -9.45 0.95
C PHE A 38 2.83 -8.24 0.15
N ALA A 39 2.45 -8.21 -1.12
CA ALA A 39 2.50 -6.98 -1.87
C ALA A 39 1.66 -5.98 -1.08
N ALA A 40 2.31 -4.91 -0.59
CA ALA A 40 1.62 -3.84 0.12
C ALA A 40 0.47 -3.36 -0.78
N SER A 41 -0.76 -3.46 -0.28
CA SER A 41 -1.92 -2.95 -0.98
C SER A 41 -1.83 -1.43 -1.05
N ALA A 42 -2.28 -0.83 -2.14
CA ALA A 42 -2.39 0.63 -2.24
C ALA A 42 -3.23 1.23 -1.10
N TYR A 43 -3.96 0.40 -0.36
CA TYR A 43 -4.88 0.77 0.72
C TYR A 43 -4.38 0.43 2.13
N ASP A 44 -3.16 -0.10 2.31
CA ASP A 44 -2.69 -0.64 3.60
C ASP A 44 -2.72 0.37 4.76
N ASN A 45 -2.53 1.65 4.46
CA ASN A 45 -2.54 2.73 5.44
C ASN A 45 -3.77 3.62 5.32
N LEU A 46 -4.84 3.16 4.68
CA LEU A 46 -6.06 3.93 4.51
C LEU A 46 -7.20 3.38 5.37
N ALA A 47 -8.05 4.28 5.81
CA ALA A 47 -9.36 3.99 6.37
C ALA A 47 -10.39 4.81 5.60
N VAL A 48 -11.47 4.18 5.15
CA VAL A 48 -12.52 4.82 4.34
C VAL A 48 -13.88 4.59 5.00
N ALA A 49 -14.66 5.66 5.14
CA ALA A 49 -15.99 5.61 5.73
C ALA A 49 -16.98 4.87 4.81
N ASN A 50 -17.62 3.83 5.34
CA ASN A 50 -18.68 3.07 4.69
C ASN A 50 -19.99 3.27 5.43
N VAL A 51 -20.59 4.43 5.24
CA VAL A 51 -21.87 4.85 5.82
C VAL A 51 -22.91 5.05 4.73
N THR A 52 -24.18 4.89 5.03
CA THR A 52 -25.27 4.97 4.02
C THR A 52 -26.04 6.28 4.07
N SER A 53 -26.33 6.79 5.23
CA SER A 53 -27.23 7.96 5.38
C SER A 53 -26.54 9.13 6.08
N GLU A 54 -25.99 8.88 7.28
CA GLU A 54 -25.40 9.91 8.09
C GLU A 54 -23.89 9.88 8.01
N PRO A 55 -23.21 11.03 8.02
CA PRO A 55 -21.76 11.07 8.00
C PRO A 55 -21.16 10.50 9.30
N LEU A 56 -20.04 9.80 9.19
CA LEU A 56 -19.27 9.30 10.32
C LEU A 56 -18.56 10.46 11.03
N ASN A 57 -18.77 10.58 12.32
CA ASN A 57 -18.12 11.59 13.12
C ASN A 57 -16.66 11.21 13.40
N MET A 58 -15.77 12.18 13.21
CA MET A 58 -14.38 12.17 13.70
C MET A 58 -14.35 12.85 15.08
N ARG A 59 -13.72 12.22 16.07
CA ARG A 59 -13.77 12.67 17.46
C ARG A 59 -12.39 12.91 18.05
N THR A 60 -12.31 13.71 19.10
CA THR A 60 -11.07 13.97 19.84
C THR A 60 -10.56 12.76 20.61
N LYS A 61 -11.43 11.82 20.97
CA LYS A 61 -11.14 10.62 21.79
C LYS A 61 -11.72 9.36 21.11
N PRO A 62 -11.16 8.17 21.38
CA PRO A 62 -11.69 6.88 20.90
C PRO A 62 -12.93 6.47 21.71
N SER A 63 -13.95 7.31 21.70
CA SER A 63 -15.20 7.15 22.44
C SER A 63 -16.30 8.01 21.84
N THR A 64 -17.56 7.63 22.05
CA THR A 64 -18.74 8.44 21.71
C THR A 64 -18.82 9.76 22.46
N ASP A 65 -18.13 9.88 23.60
CA ASP A 65 -18.09 11.09 24.43
C ASP A 65 -17.05 12.11 23.98
N GLY A 66 -16.19 11.74 23.00
CA GLY A 66 -15.25 12.67 22.41
C GLY A 66 -15.95 13.75 21.59
N GLU A 67 -15.46 14.99 21.66
CA GLU A 67 -15.96 16.09 20.85
C GLU A 67 -15.79 15.79 19.36
N ILE A 68 -16.75 16.22 18.54
CA ILE A 68 -16.71 16.06 17.09
C ILE A 68 -15.81 17.12 16.49
N VAL A 69 -14.73 16.69 15.83
CA VAL A 69 -13.76 17.56 15.15
C VAL A 69 -13.93 17.57 13.64
N GLY A 70 -14.71 16.62 13.10
CA GLY A 70 -14.99 16.51 11.67
C GLY A 70 -16.05 15.48 11.37
N LYS A 71 -16.42 15.40 10.09
CA LYS A 71 -17.40 14.43 9.57
C LYS A 71 -16.88 13.82 8.27
N CYS A 72 -16.95 12.50 8.16
CA CYS A 72 -16.61 11.75 6.95
C CYS A 72 -17.88 11.20 6.30
N TYR A 73 -18.11 11.56 5.06
CA TYR A 73 -19.16 11.00 4.23
C TYR A 73 -18.74 9.66 3.63
N ARG A 74 -19.67 8.93 3.06
CA ARG A 74 -19.39 7.66 2.37
C ARG A 74 -18.30 7.84 1.33
N GLY A 75 -17.30 6.97 1.38
CA GLY A 75 -16.12 7.03 0.50
C GLY A 75 -15.04 8.03 0.92
N ALA A 76 -15.34 8.94 1.87
CA ALA A 76 -14.30 9.79 2.44
C ALA A 76 -13.46 9.02 3.45
N GLY A 77 -12.18 9.34 3.52
CA GLY A 77 -11.27 8.67 4.44
C GLY A 77 -9.95 9.40 4.58
N GLY A 78 -8.95 8.69 5.03
CA GLY A 78 -7.62 9.25 5.19
C GLY A 78 -6.61 8.23 5.71
N THR A 79 -5.43 8.73 6.03
CA THR A 79 -4.32 7.92 6.52
C THR A 79 -4.57 7.47 7.95
N VAL A 80 -4.41 6.18 8.20
CA VAL A 80 -4.45 5.59 9.54
C VAL A 80 -3.21 6.02 10.33
N LEU A 81 -3.42 6.58 11.51
CA LEU A 81 -2.36 7.02 12.42
C LEU A 81 -2.21 6.07 13.61
N GLU A 82 -3.34 5.61 14.18
CA GLU A 82 -3.37 4.79 15.39
C GLU A 82 -4.65 3.96 15.43
N LYS A 83 -4.60 2.77 16.04
CA LYS A 83 -5.79 1.94 16.33
C LYS A 83 -5.86 1.64 17.82
N LYS A 84 -7.06 1.76 18.40
CA LYS A 84 -7.30 1.51 19.82
C LYS A 84 -8.76 1.15 20.09
N ASP A 85 -8.99 -0.01 20.72
CA ASP A 85 -10.28 -0.45 21.27
C ASP A 85 -11.47 -0.30 20.30
N GLY A 86 -11.30 -0.70 19.03
CA GLY A 86 -12.35 -0.59 17.99
C GLY A 86 -12.52 0.81 17.43
N TRP A 87 -11.54 1.68 17.63
CA TRP A 87 -11.45 3.02 17.06
C TRP A 87 -10.15 3.19 16.31
N THR A 88 -10.21 3.89 15.19
CA THR A 88 -9.03 4.26 14.40
C THR A 88 -8.88 5.78 14.33
N LYS A 89 -7.70 6.26 14.68
CA LYS A 89 -7.32 7.66 14.48
C LYS A 89 -6.89 7.85 13.04
N VAL A 90 -7.54 8.77 12.36
CA VAL A 90 -7.35 9.02 10.93
C VAL A 90 -7.01 10.49 10.71
N ARG A 91 -6.08 10.74 9.78
CA ARG A 91 -5.82 12.07 9.23
C ARG A 91 -6.50 12.20 7.88
N SER A 92 -7.47 13.09 7.80
CA SER A 92 -8.18 13.45 6.56
C SER A 92 -7.96 14.93 6.25
N GLY A 93 -7.13 15.20 5.25
CA GLY A 93 -6.65 16.55 4.97
C GLY A 93 -5.90 17.16 6.16
N LYS A 94 -6.42 18.24 6.73
CA LYS A 94 -5.84 18.93 7.88
C LYS A 94 -6.43 18.52 9.23
N ILE A 95 -7.42 17.60 9.22
CA ILE A 95 -8.13 17.17 10.42
C ILE A 95 -7.63 15.80 10.85
N GLU A 96 -7.39 15.64 12.14
CA GLU A 96 -7.13 14.35 12.76
C GLU A 96 -8.23 14.05 13.78
N GLY A 97 -8.70 12.82 13.80
CA GLY A 97 -9.73 12.40 14.75
C GLY A 97 -9.93 10.90 14.77
N TRP A 98 -10.59 10.44 15.81
CA TRP A 98 -10.96 9.05 16.04
C TRP A 98 -12.29 8.75 15.37
N MET A 99 -12.33 7.67 14.61
CA MET A 99 -13.53 7.13 14.00
C MET A 99 -13.76 5.70 14.46
N ASN A 100 -15.02 5.30 14.60
CA ASN A 100 -15.36 3.95 15.03
C ASN A 100 -15.17 2.95 13.88
N ASP A 101 -14.41 1.87 14.13
CA ASP A 101 -14.02 0.88 13.12
C ASP A 101 -15.20 0.15 12.48
N LYS A 102 -16.33 0.05 13.18
CA LYS A 102 -17.56 -0.55 12.66
C LYS A 102 -18.03 0.09 11.33
N TYR A 103 -17.67 1.33 11.12
CA TYR A 103 -18.09 2.12 9.95
C TYR A 103 -16.95 2.41 8.98
N LEU A 104 -15.82 1.70 9.14
CA LEU A 104 -14.64 1.87 8.31
C LEU A 104 -14.34 0.61 7.49
N LEU A 105 -13.83 0.82 6.30
CA LEU A 105 -13.19 -0.19 5.48
C LEU A 105 -11.68 0.03 5.51
N PHE A 106 -10.94 -1.09 5.42
CA PHE A 106 -9.48 -1.11 5.44
C PHE A 106 -8.94 -2.04 4.35
N GLY A 107 -7.73 -1.78 3.89
CA GLY A 107 -7.03 -2.65 2.96
C GLY A 107 -7.88 -2.97 1.72
N THR A 108 -7.92 -4.23 1.33
CA THR A 108 -8.64 -4.70 0.14
C THR A 108 -10.16 -4.51 0.19
N ASP A 109 -10.74 -4.36 1.38
CA ASP A 109 -12.18 -4.13 1.52
C ASP A 109 -12.62 -2.76 0.99
N ILE A 110 -11.67 -1.85 0.78
CA ILE A 110 -11.92 -0.53 0.16
C ILE A 110 -12.20 -0.66 -1.34
N GLU A 111 -11.62 -1.65 -2.01
CA GLU A 111 -11.67 -1.77 -3.47
C GLU A 111 -13.08 -1.84 -4.06
N PRO A 112 -14.03 -2.64 -3.52
CA PRO A 112 -15.40 -2.67 -4.02
C PRO A 112 -16.09 -1.31 -3.92
N LEU A 113 -15.90 -0.60 -2.81
CA LEU A 113 -16.48 0.73 -2.61
C LEU A 113 -15.85 1.76 -3.56
N ALA A 114 -14.54 1.72 -3.75
CA ALA A 114 -13.83 2.59 -4.67
C ALA A 114 -14.34 2.40 -6.12
N LYS A 115 -14.57 1.17 -6.54
CA LYS A 115 -15.15 0.84 -7.86
C LYS A 115 -16.60 1.36 -7.98
N GLU A 116 -17.40 1.15 -6.94
CA GLU A 116 -18.79 1.60 -6.92
C GLU A 116 -18.90 3.13 -7.03
N LEU A 117 -18.09 3.86 -6.29
CA LEU A 117 -18.09 5.32 -6.27
C LEU A 117 -17.41 5.95 -7.49
N GLY A 118 -16.83 5.14 -8.37
CA GLY A 118 -16.15 5.63 -9.56
C GLY A 118 -14.89 6.44 -9.23
N LEU A 119 -14.29 6.20 -8.06
CA LEU A 119 -13.00 6.80 -7.66
C LEU A 119 -11.87 6.18 -8.50
N LEU A 120 -11.94 6.37 -9.80
CA LEU A 120 -10.88 5.99 -10.72
C LEU A 120 -9.76 7.02 -10.56
N SER A 121 -8.63 6.59 -10.03
CA SER A 121 -7.41 7.37 -10.16
C SER A 121 -6.78 7.09 -11.52
N ALA A 122 -6.46 8.14 -12.26
CA ALA A 122 -5.66 8.03 -13.46
C ALA A 122 -4.17 8.04 -13.10
N LYS A 123 -3.46 6.95 -13.42
CA LYS A 123 -1.99 6.90 -13.29
C LYS A 123 -1.35 7.29 -14.63
N ILE A 124 -0.43 8.23 -14.58
CA ILE A 124 0.31 8.66 -15.77
C ILE A 124 1.39 7.62 -16.10
N THR A 125 1.32 7.09 -17.31
CA THR A 125 2.27 6.12 -17.87
C THR A 125 3.18 6.72 -18.93
N ALA A 126 2.93 7.96 -19.35
CA ALA A 126 3.77 8.70 -20.29
C ALA A 126 4.85 9.47 -19.52
N THR A 127 6.02 9.62 -20.10
CA THR A 127 7.13 10.38 -19.50
C THR A 127 6.71 11.80 -19.09
N THR A 128 5.84 12.41 -19.90
CA THR A 128 5.22 13.71 -19.60
C THR A 128 3.85 13.78 -20.23
N LEU A 129 2.84 14.23 -19.48
CA LEU A 129 1.48 14.46 -19.95
C LEU A 129 1.04 15.89 -19.61
N ASN A 130 0.49 16.61 -20.60
CA ASN A 130 -0.07 17.94 -20.38
C ASN A 130 -1.48 17.84 -19.81
N VAL A 131 -1.70 18.42 -18.63
CA VAL A 131 -3.02 18.64 -18.06
C VAL A 131 -3.54 19.97 -18.59
N ARG A 132 -4.72 19.95 -19.21
CA ARG A 132 -5.27 21.09 -19.94
C ARG A 132 -6.58 21.56 -19.33
N GLU A 133 -6.90 22.82 -19.54
CA GLU A 133 -8.11 23.47 -19.05
C GLU A 133 -9.40 22.84 -19.64
N THR A 134 -9.37 22.48 -20.91
CA THR A 134 -10.48 21.84 -21.62
C THR A 134 -9.99 20.60 -22.37
N PRO A 135 -10.88 19.67 -22.76
CA PRO A 135 -10.51 18.45 -23.48
C PRO A 135 -10.15 18.72 -24.96
N SER A 136 -9.20 19.61 -25.18
CA SER A 136 -8.68 19.99 -26.51
C SER A 136 -7.18 20.12 -26.48
N THR A 137 -6.50 19.74 -27.59
CA THR A 137 -5.06 19.93 -27.74
C THR A 137 -4.66 21.40 -27.90
N ASP A 138 -5.60 22.26 -28.29
CA ASP A 138 -5.40 23.69 -28.47
C ASP A 138 -5.66 24.51 -27.20
N SER A 139 -6.16 23.85 -26.16
CA SER A 139 -6.44 24.48 -24.88
C SER A 139 -5.19 24.75 -24.06
N ALA A 140 -5.25 25.75 -23.20
CA ALA A 140 -4.17 26.13 -22.31
C ALA A 140 -3.66 24.95 -21.45
N ILE A 141 -2.35 24.82 -21.32
CA ILE A 141 -1.73 23.84 -20.42
C ILE A 141 -1.71 24.43 -19.03
N LEU A 142 -2.43 23.78 -18.10
CA LEU A 142 -2.47 24.16 -16.68
C LEU A 142 -1.27 23.62 -15.92
N LYS A 143 -0.84 22.40 -16.25
CA LYS A 143 0.23 21.69 -15.56
C LYS A 143 0.80 20.59 -16.46
N GLN A 144 2.05 20.21 -16.22
CA GLN A 144 2.62 18.96 -16.73
C GLN A 144 2.65 17.93 -15.61
N ALA A 145 2.24 16.70 -15.95
CA ALA A 145 2.31 15.54 -15.08
C ALA A 145 3.41 14.61 -15.55
N ALA A 146 4.20 14.09 -14.63
CA ALA A 146 5.27 13.14 -14.91
C ALA A 146 4.77 11.68 -14.84
N GLU A 147 5.57 10.76 -15.37
CA GLU A 147 5.32 9.34 -15.23
C GLU A 147 5.23 8.94 -13.73
N GLY A 148 4.19 8.19 -13.38
CA GLY A 148 3.94 7.77 -12.01
C GLY A 148 3.04 8.70 -11.20
N ASP A 149 2.80 9.94 -11.66
CA ASP A 149 1.82 10.82 -11.04
C ASP A 149 0.43 10.18 -11.10
N SER A 150 -0.36 10.40 -10.03
CA SER A 150 -1.76 9.96 -9.96
C SER A 150 -2.67 11.11 -9.59
N PHE A 151 -3.84 11.11 -10.21
CA PHE A 151 -4.89 12.11 -10.01
C PHE A 151 -6.18 11.38 -9.65
N PRO A 152 -6.94 11.90 -8.67
CA PRO A 152 -8.25 11.37 -8.34
C PRO A 152 -9.25 11.56 -9.47
#